data_368f65594dfe5dc14167c71af534512b
#
_entry.id   368f65594dfe5dc14167c71af534512b
#
_cell.length_a   1.000
_cell.length_b   1.000
_cell.length_c   1.000
_cell.angle_alpha   90.00
_cell.angle_beta   90.00
_cell.angle_gamma   90.00
#
_symmetry.space_group_name_H-M   'P 1'
#
loop_
_entity.id
_entity.type
_entity.pdbx_description
1 polymer ?
#
loop_
_entity_poly.entity_id
_entity_poly.type
_entity_poly.pdbx_seq_one_letter_code
_entity_poly.pdbx_strand_id
1 'polypeptide(L)'
;MRWLEPVRAGYGLCQLVFPDVIPGLLLRHRLDDRAAAVVRVLGLRHVLQAIVVGLAPLAPALHRCGAVVDGLHSASMFVLGAVDARRRRAALSDAVVAGLFFAAELRSGRTDRAMPAHPSRQGPVT
;
A
#
# COMPACT_ATOMS: atom_id res chain seq x y z
N MET A 1 -6.34 9.15 7.60
CA MET A 1 -4.88 9.33 7.86
C MET A 1 -4.22 9.97 6.66
N ARG A 2 -3.95 11.28 6.70
CA ARG A 2 -3.42 12.05 5.54
C ARG A 2 -1.96 11.74 5.18
N TRP A 3 -1.25 10.99 5.99
CA TRP A 3 0.18 10.66 5.80
C TRP A 3 0.39 9.33 5.05
N LEU A 4 -0.63 8.49 4.95
CA LEU A 4 -0.52 7.16 4.34
C LEU A 4 -0.15 7.23 2.86
N GLU A 5 -0.83 8.09 2.10
CA GLU A 5 -0.60 8.22 0.66
C GLU A 5 0.78 8.80 0.31
N PRO A 6 1.27 9.85 1.00
CA PRO A 6 2.66 10.30 0.82
C PRO A 6 3.70 9.22 1.12
N VAL A 7 3.51 8.43 2.19
CA VAL A 7 4.42 7.32 2.53
C VAL A 7 4.39 6.23 1.45
N ARG A 8 3.19 5.86 0.99
CA ARG A 8 3.02 4.88 -0.09
C ARG A 8 3.65 5.37 -1.39
N ALA A 9 3.42 6.63 -1.76
CA ALA A 9 4.02 7.25 -2.94
C ALA A 9 5.56 7.27 -2.86
N GLY A 10 6.11 7.67 -1.71
CA GLY A 10 7.55 7.68 -1.47
C GLY A 10 8.17 6.27 -1.56
N TYR A 11 7.54 5.28 -0.95
CA TYR A 11 7.97 3.89 -1.04
C TYR A 11 7.93 3.37 -2.49
N GLY A 12 6.82 3.61 -3.20
CA GLY A 12 6.67 3.22 -4.60
C GLY A 12 7.67 3.91 -5.52
N LEU A 13 7.94 5.20 -5.29
CA LEU A 13 8.92 5.96 -6.06
C LEU A 13 10.34 5.42 -5.82
N CYS A 14 10.67 5.07 -4.57
CA CYS A 14 11.95 4.44 -4.24
C CYS A 14 12.12 3.11 -4.99
N GLN A 15 11.12 2.25 -5.03
CA GLN A 15 11.15 1.00 -5.77
C GLN A 15 11.26 1.22 -7.29
N LEU A 16 10.62 2.26 -7.82
CA LEU A 16 10.60 2.55 -9.25
C LEU A 16 11.96 3.05 -9.73
N VAL A 17 12.58 3.98 -8.99
CA VAL A 17 13.83 4.65 -9.37
C VAL A 17 15.05 3.83 -8.94
N PHE A 18 15.00 3.27 -7.75
CA PHE A 18 16.10 2.56 -7.10
C PHE A 18 15.69 1.14 -6.67
N PRO A 19 15.41 0.22 -7.61
CA PRO A 19 14.87 -1.11 -7.28
C PRO A 19 15.80 -1.95 -6.39
N ASP A 20 17.10 -1.67 -6.40
CA ASP A 20 18.10 -2.41 -5.62
C ASP A 20 18.30 -1.88 -4.18
N VAL A 21 17.82 -0.67 -3.86
CA VAL A 21 18.10 -0.05 -2.56
C VAL A 21 17.46 -0.84 -1.42
N ILE A 22 16.17 -1.13 -1.51
CA ILE A 22 15.46 -1.84 -0.44
C ILE A 22 15.97 -3.29 -0.30
N PRO A 23 16.06 -4.09 -1.38
CA PRO A 23 16.65 -5.41 -1.31
C PRO A 23 18.14 -5.40 -0.91
N GLY A 24 18.90 -4.41 -1.37
CA GLY A 24 20.31 -4.26 -1.03
C GLY A 24 20.52 -4.04 0.47
N LEU A 25 19.69 -3.21 1.10
CA LEU A 25 19.72 -2.95 2.54
C LEU A 25 19.27 -4.17 3.37
N LEU A 26 18.21 -4.87 2.92
CA LEU A 26 17.61 -5.98 3.66
C LEU A 26 18.30 -7.31 3.40
N LEU A 27 18.76 -7.55 2.17
CA LEU A 27 19.21 -8.87 1.73
C LEU A 27 20.70 -8.91 1.40
N ARG A 28 21.37 -7.76 1.35
CA ARG A 28 22.78 -7.61 0.92
C ARG A 28 23.07 -8.25 -0.44
N HIS A 29 22.07 -8.29 -1.32
CA HIS A 29 22.16 -8.92 -2.63
C HIS A 29 21.58 -7.99 -3.70
N ARG A 30 22.24 -7.94 -4.87
CA ARG A 30 21.70 -7.22 -6.04
C ARG A 30 20.65 -8.08 -6.71
N LEU A 31 19.59 -7.43 -7.19
CA LEU A 31 18.55 -8.09 -7.97
C LEU A 31 19.07 -8.41 -9.39
N ASP A 32 18.60 -9.50 -9.95
CA ASP A 32 18.69 -9.73 -11.40
C ASP A 32 17.71 -8.79 -12.13
N ASP A 33 17.89 -8.63 -13.46
CA ASP A 33 17.10 -7.69 -14.26
C ASP A 33 15.59 -8.00 -14.20
N ARG A 34 15.21 -9.27 -14.08
CA ARG A 34 13.80 -9.69 -13.98
C ARG A 34 13.22 -9.30 -12.63
N ALA A 35 13.96 -9.53 -11.57
CA ALA A 35 13.53 -9.13 -10.23
C ALA A 35 13.47 -7.60 -10.10
N ALA A 36 14.42 -6.87 -10.66
CA ALA A 36 14.40 -5.41 -10.73
C ALA A 36 13.18 -4.89 -11.50
N ALA A 37 12.82 -5.52 -12.63
CA ALA A 37 11.62 -5.17 -13.38
C ALA A 37 10.34 -5.38 -12.54
N VAL A 38 10.23 -6.50 -11.81
CA VAL A 38 9.10 -6.77 -10.92
C VAL A 38 9.00 -5.70 -9.82
N VAL A 39 10.13 -5.34 -9.18
CA VAL A 39 10.15 -4.29 -8.15
C VAL A 39 9.70 -2.95 -8.72
N ARG A 40 10.09 -2.59 -9.94
CA ARG A 40 9.62 -1.36 -10.60
C ARG A 40 8.12 -1.39 -10.88
N VAL A 41 7.59 -2.51 -11.34
CA VAL A 41 6.13 -2.66 -11.55
C VAL A 41 5.36 -2.50 -10.24
N LEU A 42 5.87 -3.07 -9.15
CA LEU A 42 5.29 -2.86 -7.80
C LEU A 42 5.38 -1.41 -7.36
N GLY A 43 6.51 -0.76 -7.60
CA GLY A 43 6.68 0.67 -7.31
C GLY A 43 5.68 1.54 -8.08
N LEU A 44 5.51 1.29 -9.38
CA LEU A 44 4.51 1.99 -10.20
C LEU A 44 3.09 1.79 -9.65
N ARG A 45 2.73 0.57 -9.28
CA ARG A 45 1.44 0.27 -8.65
C ARG A 45 1.21 1.10 -7.39
N HIS A 46 2.21 1.17 -6.48
CA HIS A 46 2.10 1.95 -5.26
C HIS A 46 1.92 3.45 -5.52
N VAL A 47 2.65 4.00 -6.49
CA VAL A 47 2.51 5.40 -6.91
C VAL A 47 1.11 5.67 -7.47
N LEU A 48 0.63 4.84 -8.40
CA LEU A 48 -0.70 4.98 -8.98
C LEU A 48 -1.80 4.88 -7.93
N GLN A 49 -1.70 3.93 -7.02
CA GLN A 49 -2.68 3.77 -5.93
C GLN A 49 -2.68 4.99 -5.00
N ALA A 50 -1.51 5.52 -4.64
CA ALA A 50 -1.41 6.73 -3.83
C ALA A 50 -2.03 7.96 -4.52
N ILE A 51 -1.84 8.10 -5.84
CA ILE A 51 -2.45 9.18 -6.62
C ILE A 51 -3.98 9.03 -6.63
N VAL A 52 -4.49 7.84 -7.00
CA VAL A 52 -5.94 7.61 -7.13
C VAL A 52 -6.66 7.82 -5.79
N VAL A 53 -6.13 7.27 -4.70
CA VAL A 53 -6.72 7.42 -3.37
C VAL A 53 -6.53 8.86 -2.85
N GLY A 54 -5.38 9.48 -3.13
CA GLY A 54 -5.11 10.87 -2.74
C GLY A 54 -6.00 11.89 -3.42
N LEU A 55 -6.44 11.64 -4.67
CA LEU A 55 -7.37 12.51 -5.41
C LEU A 55 -8.83 12.35 -4.96
N ALA A 56 -9.20 11.22 -4.35
CA ALA A 56 -10.56 10.97 -3.88
C ALA A 56 -10.55 10.42 -2.43
N PRO A 57 -10.04 11.18 -1.46
CA PRO A 57 -9.81 10.71 -0.10
C PRO A 57 -11.09 10.37 0.67
N LEU A 58 -12.26 10.84 0.21
CA LEU A 58 -13.57 10.59 0.82
C LEU A 58 -14.32 9.42 0.17
N ALA A 59 -13.69 8.67 -0.74
CA ALA A 59 -14.31 7.54 -1.41
C ALA A 59 -13.96 6.22 -0.67
N PRO A 60 -14.82 5.73 0.26
CA PRO A 60 -14.54 4.53 1.03
C PRO A 60 -14.41 3.27 0.16
N ALA A 61 -14.98 3.28 -1.04
CA ALA A 61 -14.82 2.21 -2.01
C ALA A 61 -13.37 2.09 -2.52
N LEU A 62 -12.68 3.20 -2.76
CA LEU A 62 -11.29 3.20 -3.21
C LEU A 62 -10.34 2.64 -2.13
N HIS A 63 -10.54 3.03 -0.87
CA HIS A 63 -9.78 2.48 0.25
C HIS A 63 -9.99 0.97 0.39
N ARG A 64 -11.22 0.47 0.18
CA ARG A 64 -11.50 -0.97 0.20
C ARG A 64 -10.84 -1.69 -0.96
N CYS A 65 -10.93 -1.14 -2.17
CA CYS A 65 -10.25 -1.72 -3.34
C CYS A 65 -8.74 -1.76 -3.12
N GLY A 66 -8.15 -0.69 -2.60
CA GLY A 66 -6.73 -0.64 -2.22
C GLY A 66 -6.37 -1.73 -1.22
N ALA A 67 -7.15 -1.86 -0.14
CA ALA A 67 -6.95 -2.90 0.87
C ALA A 67 -7.03 -4.31 0.27
N VAL A 68 -8.03 -4.60 -0.57
CA VAL A 68 -8.17 -5.92 -1.23
C VAL A 68 -6.94 -6.23 -2.08
N VAL A 69 -6.48 -5.27 -2.88
CA VAL A 69 -5.31 -5.45 -3.75
C VAL A 69 -4.04 -5.66 -2.93
N ASP A 70 -3.82 -4.90 -1.86
CA ASP A 70 -2.66 -5.05 -0.97
C ASP A 70 -2.73 -6.38 -0.19
N GLY A 71 -3.92 -6.80 0.24
CA GLY A 71 -4.15 -8.07 0.91
C GLY A 71 -3.86 -9.28 0.01
N LEU A 72 -4.35 -9.27 -1.22
CA LEU A 72 -4.08 -10.31 -2.21
C LEU A 72 -2.60 -10.39 -2.56
N HIS A 73 -1.94 -9.24 -2.73
CA HIS A 73 -0.50 -9.19 -2.98
C HIS A 73 0.29 -9.75 -1.80
N SER A 74 -0.02 -9.32 -0.57
CA SER A 74 0.62 -9.84 0.65
C SER A 74 0.48 -11.36 0.76
N ALA A 75 -0.73 -11.90 0.54
CA ALA A 75 -0.99 -13.33 0.56
C ALA A 75 -0.17 -14.08 -0.52
N SER A 76 -0.12 -13.55 -1.74
CA SER A 76 0.66 -14.14 -2.84
C SER A 76 2.16 -14.18 -2.52
N MET A 77 2.69 -13.11 -1.94
CA MET A 77 4.10 -13.03 -1.53
C MET A 77 4.39 -13.97 -0.35
N PHE A 78 3.46 -14.13 0.56
CA PHE A 78 3.58 -15.09 1.66
C PHE A 78 3.67 -16.54 1.14
N VAL A 79 2.79 -16.90 0.19
CA VAL A 79 2.82 -18.22 -0.46
C VAL A 79 4.14 -18.41 -1.21
N LEU A 80 4.60 -17.42 -1.98
CA LEU A 80 5.89 -17.48 -2.67
C LEU A 80 7.04 -17.70 -1.68
N GLY A 81 7.06 -16.98 -0.55
CA GLY A 81 8.06 -17.15 0.49
C GLY A 81 8.03 -18.53 1.18
N ALA A 82 6.85 -19.16 1.22
CA ALA A 82 6.70 -20.51 1.77
C ALA A 82 7.26 -21.60 0.82
N VAL A 83 7.03 -21.46 -0.49
CA VAL A 83 7.36 -22.50 -1.49
C VAL A 83 8.73 -22.30 -2.14
N ASP A 84 9.25 -21.06 -2.23
CA ASP A 84 10.55 -20.76 -2.84
C ASP A 84 11.58 -20.30 -1.79
N ALA A 85 12.44 -21.23 -1.38
CA ALA A 85 13.49 -20.96 -0.39
C ALA A 85 14.49 -19.87 -0.85
N ARG A 86 14.75 -19.75 -2.15
CA ARG A 86 15.67 -18.75 -2.71
C ARG A 86 15.11 -17.33 -2.56
N ARG A 87 13.80 -17.16 -2.74
CA ARG A 87 13.12 -15.87 -2.73
C ARG A 87 12.45 -15.56 -1.40
N ARG A 88 12.50 -16.51 -0.44
CA ARG A 88 11.79 -16.41 0.85
C ARG A 88 11.96 -15.08 1.55
N ARG A 89 13.19 -14.61 1.74
CA ARG A 89 13.46 -13.36 2.47
C ARG A 89 12.85 -12.15 1.75
N ALA A 90 13.03 -12.06 0.43
CA ALA A 90 12.47 -10.97 -0.37
C ALA A 90 10.94 -11.01 -0.36
N ALA A 91 10.35 -12.18 -0.61
CA ALA A 91 8.90 -12.35 -0.63
C ALA A 91 8.26 -12.06 0.73
N LEU A 92 8.85 -12.53 1.83
CA LEU A 92 8.31 -12.27 3.17
C LEU A 92 8.46 -10.79 3.58
N SER A 93 9.57 -10.12 3.23
CA SER A 93 9.70 -8.68 3.50
C SER A 93 8.65 -7.86 2.74
N ASP A 94 8.40 -8.19 1.48
CA ASP A 94 7.38 -7.54 0.67
C ASP A 94 5.96 -7.85 1.16
N ALA A 95 5.69 -9.10 1.57
CA ALA A 95 4.43 -9.49 2.20
C ALA A 95 4.13 -8.67 3.46
N VAL A 96 5.15 -8.43 4.31
CA VAL A 96 5.00 -7.61 5.53
C VAL A 96 4.65 -6.17 5.16
N VAL A 97 5.36 -5.56 4.22
CA VAL A 97 5.09 -4.18 3.79
C VAL A 97 3.68 -4.05 3.22
N ALA A 98 3.29 -4.96 2.31
CA ALA A 98 1.93 -4.97 1.75
C ALA A 98 0.86 -5.20 2.83
N GLY A 99 1.13 -6.07 3.81
CA GLY A 99 0.26 -6.29 4.97
C GLY A 99 0.09 -5.05 5.85
N LEU A 100 1.14 -4.26 6.03
CA LEU A 100 1.07 -2.99 6.76
C LEU A 100 0.21 -1.96 6.01
N PHE A 101 0.35 -1.84 4.69
CA PHE A 101 -0.53 -0.98 3.87
C PHE A 101 -1.98 -1.45 3.92
N PHE A 102 -2.23 -2.76 3.79
CA PHE A 102 -3.56 -3.34 3.97
C PHE A 102 -4.21 -2.96 5.31
N ALA A 103 -3.48 -3.16 6.42
CA ALA A 103 -3.97 -2.83 7.75
C ALA A 103 -4.23 -1.32 7.94
N ALA A 104 -3.37 -0.47 7.35
CA ALA A 104 -3.52 0.98 7.39
C ALA A 104 -4.76 1.44 6.60
N GLU A 105 -5.01 0.86 5.43
CA GLU A 105 -6.22 1.14 4.62
C GLU A 105 -7.51 0.74 5.35
N LEU A 106 -7.53 -0.44 5.97
CA LEU A 106 -8.69 -0.87 6.73
C LEU A 106 -9.01 0.07 7.91
N ARG A 107 -7.97 0.61 8.57
CA ARG A 107 -8.14 1.58 9.65
C ARG A 107 -8.67 2.92 9.12
N SER A 108 -8.15 3.40 7.99
CA SER A 108 -8.59 4.64 7.35
C SER A 108 -10.07 4.57 6.98
N GLY A 109 -10.52 3.48 6.36
CA GLY A 109 -11.92 3.30 5.98
C GLY A 109 -12.90 3.11 7.15
N ARG A 110 -12.41 2.86 8.37
CA ARG A 110 -13.24 2.78 9.60
C ARG A 110 -13.44 4.15 10.24
N THR A 111 -12.43 5.00 10.21
CA THR A 111 -12.46 6.32 10.85
C THR A 111 -13.48 7.25 10.20
N ASP A 112 -13.66 7.13 8.86
CA ASP A 112 -14.61 7.95 8.10
C ASP A 112 -16.08 7.62 8.41
N ARG A 113 -16.37 6.41 8.94
CA ARG A 113 -17.73 6.02 9.36
C ARG A 113 -18.11 6.53 10.73
N ALA A 114 -17.16 6.94 11.56
CA ALA A 114 -17.39 7.34 12.93
C ALA A 114 -17.67 8.85 13.10
N MET A 115 -17.64 9.64 12.01
CA MET A 115 -18.05 11.04 12.08
C MET A 115 -19.58 11.12 12.06
N PRO A 116 -20.23 11.51 13.18
CA PRO A 116 -21.67 11.73 13.21
C PRO A 116 -22.02 12.88 12.25
N ALA A 117 -23.08 12.68 11.47
CA ALA A 117 -23.65 13.74 10.66
C ALA A 117 -23.92 14.97 11.54
N HIS A 118 -23.30 16.09 11.23
CA HIS A 118 -23.49 17.34 11.94
C HIS A 118 -25.00 17.64 11.91
N PRO A 119 -25.69 17.75 13.07
CA PRO A 119 -27.09 18.11 13.06
C PRO A 119 -27.21 19.48 12.39
N SER A 120 -27.90 19.53 11.25
CA SER A 120 -28.27 20.77 10.62
C SER A 120 -28.99 21.65 11.64
N ARG A 121 -28.37 22.77 12.02
CA ARG A 121 -29.01 23.80 12.80
C ARG A 121 -30.24 24.27 12.01
N GLN A 122 -31.39 23.74 12.38
CA GLN A 122 -32.66 24.36 11.99
C GLN A 122 -32.68 25.69 12.71
N GLY A 123 -32.49 26.77 11.96
CA GLY A 123 -32.65 28.12 12.46
C GLY A 123 -34.12 28.32 12.95
N PRO A 124 -34.35 29.18 13.93
CA PRO A 124 -35.71 29.43 14.43
C PRO A 124 -36.55 30.02 13.30
N VAL A 125 -37.67 29.38 13.01
CA VAL A 125 -38.74 29.92 12.19
C VAL A 125 -39.46 30.98 13.02
N THR A 126 -39.23 32.25 12.70
CA THR A 126 -40.02 33.38 13.24
C THR A 126 -41.13 33.73 12.23
#